data_a041e094d704a998d284a4a7cdad0634
#
_entry.id   a041e094d704a998d284a4a7cdad0634
#
_cell.length_a   1.000
_cell.length_b   1.000
_cell.length_c   1.000
_cell.angle_alpha   90.00
_cell.angle_beta   90.00
_cell.angle_gamma   90.00
#
_symmetry.space_group_name_H-M   'P 1'
#
loop_
_entity.id
_entity.type
_entity.pdbx_description
1 polymer ?
#
loop_
_entity_poly.entity_id
_entity_poly.type
_entity_poly.pdbx_seq_one_letter_code
_entity_poly.pdbx_strand_id
1 'polypeptide(L)'
;MEEQKKEDRRVRRTKKMLTQALMQLMQEKQIKEITVKELTDLADMNRGTFYLYYRDVYDMLEKLEDSMFEALDSIAALHETDAARQETKPILLDVFHFIEENQEIVRVLISPHGDMKFLHRLYEVIREKCLTGFPYAAAADKKNEADFDYRFSFVIYGAAGLIRAWVNRNCVEPAVQMAELADALIRRGSL
;
A
#
# COMPACT_ATOMS: atom_id res chain seq x y z
N MET A 1 25.53 -20.16 -10.80
CA MET A 1 25.34 -18.78 -10.29
C MET A 1 24.83 -17.81 -11.35
N GLU A 2 25.42 -17.73 -12.55
CA GLU A 2 24.93 -16.82 -13.62
C GLU A 2 23.57 -17.26 -14.20
N GLU A 3 23.32 -18.53 -14.37
CA GLU A 3 22.06 -19.08 -14.88
C GLU A 3 20.89 -18.78 -13.93
N GLN A 4 21.10 -18.97 -12.63
CA GLN A 4 20.11 -18.66 -11.58
C GLN A 4 19.78 -17.14 -11.53
N LYS A 5 20.79 -16.29 -11.73
CA LYS A 5 20.62 -14.84 -11.79
C LYS A 5 19.89 -14.37 -13.06
N LYS A 6 20.03 -15.13 -14.16
CA LYS A 6 19.33 -14.87 -15.44
C LYS A 6 17.87 -15.34 -15.39
N GLU A 7 17.59 -16.47 -14.72
CA GLU A 7 16.24 -16.97 -14.47
C GLU A 7 15.47 -16.03 -13.56
N ASP A 8 16.07 -15.54 -12.48
CA ASP A 8 15.48 -14.56 -11.57
C ASP A 8 15.12 -13.24 -12.28
N ARG A 9 15.98 -12.75 -13.18
CA ARG A 9 15.67 -11.57 -14.00
C ARG A 9 14.50 -11.76 -14.96
N ARG A 10 14.38 -12.94 -15.56
CA ARG A 10 13.27 -13.27 -16.48
C ARG A 10 11.96 -13.35 -15.72
N VAL A 11 11.95 -14.03 -14.59
CA VAL A 11 10.78 -14.14 -13.69
C VAL A 11 10.32 -12.75 -13.24
N ARG A 12 11.24 -11.92 -12.75
CA ARG A 12 10.93 -10.56 -12.31
C ARG A 12 10.36 -9.69 -13.43
N ARG A 13 10.93 -9.77 -14.64
CA ARG A 13 10.41 -9.06 -15.80
C ARG A 13 9.00 -9.52 -16.17
N THR A 14 8.76 -10.82 -16.19
CA THR A 14 7.45 -11.41 -16.46
C THR A 14 6.42 -10.93 -15.45
N LYS A 15 6.71 -11.03 -14.16
CA LYS A 15 5.81 -10.56 -13.10
C LYS A 15 5.53 -9.05 -13.25
N LYS A 16 6.55 -8.23 -13.54
CA LYS A 16 6.38 -6.79 -13.76
C LYS A 16 5.43 -6.49 -14.91
N MET A 17 5.58 -7.18 -16.05
CA MET A 17 4.69 -6.95 -17.22
C MET A 17 3.25 -7.37 -16.92
N LEU A 18 3.04 -8.49 -16.23
CA LEU A 18 1.71 -8.93 -15.79
C LEU A 18 1.10 -7.92 -14.80
N THR A 19 1.88 -7.41 -13.84
CA THR A 19 1.42 -6.39 -12.89
C THR A 19 1.01 -5.11 -13.61
N GLN A 20 1.80 -4.63 -14.58
CA GLN A 20 1.46 -3.44 -15.36
C GLN A 20 0.16 -3.63 -16.14
N ALA A 21 -0.03 -4.80 -16.77
CA ALA A 21 -1.28 -5.12 -17.47
C ALA A 21 -2.48 -5.16 -16.51
N LEU A 22 -2.32 -5.77 -15.33
CA LEU A 22 -3.38 -5.79 -14.31
C LEU A 22 -3.74 -4.38 -13.85
N MET A 23 -2.74 -3.55 -13.53
CA MET A 23 -2.95 -2.17 -13.10
C MET A 23 -3.67 -1.35 -14.17
N GLN A 24 -3.30 -1.51 -15.44
CA GLN A 24 -3.98 -0.83 -16.54
C GLN A 24 -5.46 -1.24 -16.65
N LEU A 25 -5.75 -2.53 -16.58
CA LEU A 25 -7.14 -3.02 -16.64
C LEU A 25 -7.96 -2.56 -15.43
N MET A 26 -7.38 -2.54 -14.24
CA MET A 26 -8.07 -2.12 -13.02
C MET A 26 -8.31 -0.60 -12.94
N GLN A 27 -7.68 0.21 -13.80
CA GLN A 27 -8.07 1.63 -13.94
C GLN A 27 -9.45 1.79 -14.60
N GLU A 28 -9.85 0.85 -15.44
CA GLU A 28 -11.07 0.93 -16.24
C GLU A 28 -12.23 0.10 -15.67
N LYS A 29 -11.92 -0.99 -14.95
CA LYS A 29 -12.92 -1.95 -14.48
C LYS A 29 -12.53 -2.66 -13.19
N GLN A 30 -13.53 -3.27 -12.55
CA GLN A 30 -13.32 -4.04 -11.32
C GLN A 30 -12.62 -5.38 -11.61
N ILE A 31 -11.88 -5.91 -10.62
CA ILE A 31 -11.14 -7.18 -10.74
C ILE A 31 -12.03 -8.35 -11.22
N LYS A 32 -13.30 -8.39 -10.81
CA LYS A 32 -14.26 -9.45 -11.20
C LYS A 32 -14.58 -9.47 -12.70
N GLU A 33 -14.30 -8.39 -13.42
CA GLU A 33 -14.55 -8.23 -14.85
C GLU A 33 -13.31 -8.53 -15.69
N ILE A 34 -12.15 -8.72 -15.04
CA ILE A 34 -10.87 -9.00 -15.70
C ILE A 34 -10.69 -10.50 -15.86
N THR A 35 -10.35 -10.92 -17.09
CA THR A 35 -10.04 -12.32 -17.41
C THR A 35 -8.55 -12.53 -17.59
N VAL A 36 -8.06 -13.76 -17.29
CA VAL A 36 -6.66 -14.13 -17.57
C VAL A 36 -6.33 -13.94 -19.06
N LYS A 37 -7.28 -14.19 -19.96
CA LYS A 37 -7.07 -13.99 -21.38
C LYS A 37 -6.71 -12.54 -21.69
N GLU A 38 -7.54 -11.65 -21.28
CA GLU A 38 -7.40 -10.21 -21.52
C GLU A 38 -6.11 -9.66 -20.92
N LEU A 39 -5.80 -10.08 -19.67
CA LEU A 39 -4.58 -9.69 -18.98
C LEU A 39 -3.34 -10.19 -19.74
N THR A 40 -3.33 -11.44 -20.19
CA THR A 40 -2.19 -12.01 -20.91
C THR A 40 -2.07 -11.46 -22.33
N ASP A 41 -3.18 -11.18 -23.01
CA ASP A 41 -3.19 -10.54 -24.32
C ASP A 41 -2.59 -9.11 -24.22
N LEU A 42 -2.95 -8.35 -23.16
CA LEU A 42 -2.40 -7.01 -22.90
C LEU A 42 -0.90 -7.05 -22.53
N ALA A 43 -0.48 -8.09 -21.77
CA ALA A 43 0.92 -8.28 -21.38
C ALA A 43 1.80 -8.86 -22.51
N ASP A 44 1.24 -9.17 -23.67
CA ASP A 44 1.89 -9.90 -24.77
C ASP A 44 2.52 -11.21 -24.30
N MET A 45 1.72 -12.01 -23.55
CA MET A 45 2.18 -13.27 -22.96
C MET A 45 1.21 -14.41 -23.21
N ASN A 46 1.77 -15.64 -23.21
CA ASN A 46 0.95 -16.85 -23.25
C ASN A 46 0.32 -17.10 -21.87
N ARG A 47 -0.95 -17.56 -21.84
CA ARG A 47 -1.66 -17.95 -20.61
C ARG A 47 -0.89 -18.98 -19.78
N GLY A 48 -0.17 -19.91 -20.43
CA GLY A 48 0.69 -20.87 -19.74
C GLY A 48 1.76 -20.19 -18.87
N THR A 49 2.30 -19.05 -19.34
CA THR A 49 3.25 -18.23 -18.56
C THR A 49 2.59 -17.63 -17.32
N PHE A 50 1.35 -17.15 -17.43
CA PHE A 50 0.59 -16.65 -16.29
C PHE A 50 0.40 -17.73 -15.21
N TYR A 51 -0.06 -18.93 -15.62
CA TYR A 51 -0.34 -20.04 -14.70
C TYR A 51 0.91 -20.64 -14.03
N LEU A 52 2.13 -20.28 -14.46
CA LEU A 52 3.35 -20.63 -13.72
C LEU A 52 3.47 -19.84 -12.39
N TYR A 53 2.81 -18.69 -12.27
CA TYR A 53 2.96 -17.78 -11.13
C TYR A 53 1.67 -17.56 -10.34
N TYR A 54 0.52 -17.61 -11.01
CA TYR A 54 -0.78 -17.26 -10.47
C TYR A 54 -1.86 -18.27 -10.87
N ARG A 55 -2.78 -18.57 -9.95
CA ARG A 55 -3.95 -19.43 -10.19
C ARG A 55 -5.00 -18.74 -11.05
N ASP A 56 -5.26 -17.46 -10.73
CA ASP A 56 -6.22 -16.58 -11.39
C ASP A 56 -5.87 -15.11 -11.11
N VAL A 57 -6.69 -14.18 -11.59
CA VAL A 57 -6.47 -12.74 -11.43
C VAL A 57 -6.61 -12.29 -9.98
N TYR A 58 -7.42 -12.98 -9.17
CA TYR A 58 -7.57 -12.68 -7.76
C TYR A 58 -6.33 -13.09 -6.97
N ASP A 59 -5.79 -14.30 -7.22
CA ASP A 59 -4.52 -14.75 -6.61
C ASP A 59 -3.36 -13.82 -6.98
N MET A 60 -3.39 -13.26 -8.19
CA MET A 60 -2.39 -12.27 -8.59
C MET A 60 -2.52 -10.96 -7.83
N LEU A 61 -3.75 -10.45 -7.66
CA LEU A 61 -4.00 -9.24 -6.88
C LEU A 61 -3.64 -9.45 -5.41
N GLU A 62 -4.07 -10.56 -4.80
CA GLU A 62 -3.77 -10.91 -3.41
C GLU A 62 -2.26 -10.93 -3.15
N LYS A 63 -1.47 -11.59 -4.01
CA LYS A 63 -0.01 -11.62 -3.89
C LYS A 63 0.64 -10.25 -4.06
N LEU A 64 0.05 -9.39 -4.88
CA LEU A 64 0.51 -8.01 -5.04
C LEU A 64 0.24 -7.22 -3.76
N GLU A 65 -0.96 -7.30 -3.21
CA GLU A 65 -1.33 -6.69 -1.93
C GLU A 65 -0.44 -7.17 -0.79
N ASP A 66 -0.20 -8.50 -0.70
CA ASP A 66 0.69 -9.06 0.31
C ASP A 66 2.10 -8.48 0.22
N SER A 67 2.63 -8.32 -1.00
CA SER A 67 3.96 -7.71 -1.18
C SER A 67 4.01 -6.24 -0.72
N MET A 68 2.90 -5.50 -0.85
CA MET A 68 2.79 -4.13 -0.33
C MET A 68 2.76 -4.11 1.20
N PHE A 69 2.03 -5.05 1.83
CA PHE A 69 2.00 -5.17 3.28
C PHE A 69 3.36 -5.59 3.85
N GLU A 70 4.06 -6.56 3.22
CA GLU A 70 5.41 -6.97 3.63
C GLU A 70 6.40 -5.79 3.59
N ALA A 71 6.29 -4.93 2.57
CA ALA A 71 7.13 -3.73 2.48
C ALA A 71 6.80 -2.72 3.59
N LEU A 72 5.51 -2.46 3.85
CA LEU A 72 5.07 -1.58 4.94
C LEU A 72 5.48 -2.13 6.32
N ASP A 73 5.41 -3.43 6.53
CA ASP A 73 5.89 -4.09 7.74
C ASP A 73 7.40 -3.92 7.93
N SER A 74 8.16 -4.04 6.85
CA SER A 74 9.61 -3.82 6.86
C SER A 74 9.94 -2.37 7.22
N ILE A 75 9.22 -1.39 6.66
CA ILE A 75 9.36 0.02 7.01
C ILE A 75 9.03 0.23 8.49
N ALA A 76 7.93 -0.33 8.98
CA ALA A 76 7.54 -0.19 10.39
C ALA A 76 8.59 -0.75 11.35
N ALA A 77 9.20 -1.90 11.02
CA ALA A 77 10.24 -2.53 11.83
C ALA A 77 11.52 -1.66 11.91
N LEU A 78 11.86 -0.94 10.85
CA LEU A 78 13.00 -0.02 10.86
C LEU A 78 12.82 1.16 11.83
N HIS A 79 11.56 1.53 12.13
CA HIS A 79 11.21 2.70 12.93
C HIS A 79 10.65 2.37 14.32
N GLU A 80 10.85 1.14 14.83
CA GLU A 80 10.37 0.77 16.18
C GLU A 80 10.91 1.68 17.28
N THR A 81 12.20 2.09 17.18
CA THR A 81 12.83 3.00 18.15
C THR A 81 12.31 4.43 18.06
N ASP A 82 11.97 4.90 16.87
CA ASP A 82 11.41 6.24 16.63
C ASP A 82 9.98 6.29 17.16
N ALA A 83 9.20 5.23 16.93
CA ALA A 83 7.89 5.06 17.52
C ALA A 83 7.93 5.13 19.06
N ALA A 84 8.90 4.49 19.71
CA ALA A 84 9.09 4.58 21.15
C ALA A 84 9.43 6.01 21.63
N ARG A 85 10.02 6.84 20.77
CA ARG A 85 10.30 8.28 21.03
C ARG A 85 9.17 9.21 20.64
N GLN A 86 8.07 8.69 20.15
CA GLN A 86 6.94 9.46 19.63
C GLN A 86 7.29 10.31 18.39
N GLU A 87 8.24 9.87 17.60
CA GLU A 87 8.64 10.51 16.37
C GLU A 87 7.96 9.81 15.17
N THR A 88 6.96 10.45 14.57
CA THR A 88 6.19 9.89 13.44
C THR A 88 6.77 10.26 12.08
N LYS A 89 7.50 11.38 12.02
CA LYS A 89 8.02 11.92 10.75
C LYS A 89 8.95 10.96 10.00
N PRO A 90 9.92 10.24 10.63
CA PRO A 90 10.81 9.33 9.91
C PRO A 90 10.05 8.21 9.19
N ILE A 91 9.15 7.54 9.87
CA ILE A 91 8.35 6.47 9.26
C ILE A 91 7.43 7.01 8.14
N LEU A 92 6.81 8.18 8.33
CA LEU A 92 6.00 8.80 7.29
C LEU A 92 6.83 9.10 6.05
N LEU A 93 8.07 9.56 6.20
CA LEU A 93 8.96 9.83 5.09
C LEU A 93 9.22 8.56 4.26
N ASP A 94 9.56 7.46 4.90
CA ASP A 94 9.81 6.20 4.21
C ASP A 94 8.52 5.62 3.58
N VAL A 95 7.37 5.77 4.24
CA VAL A 95 6.08 5.41 3.66
C VAL A 95 5.76 6.24 2.42
N PHE A 96 5.98 7.56 2.44
CA PHE A 96 5.73 8.40 1.26
C PHE A 96 6.70 8.13 0.13
N HIS A 97 7.97 7.83 0.40
CA HIS A 97 8.91 7.36 -0.63
C HIS A 97 8.47 6.03 -1.23
N PHE A 98 8.07 5.07 -0.41
CA PHE A 98 7.54 3.80 -0.88
C PHE A 98 6.30 3.97 -1.77
N ILE A 99 5.39 4.87 -1.41
CA ILE A 99 4.20 5.19 -2.22
C ILE A 99 4.61 5.83 -3.56
N GLU A 100 5.56 6.76 -3.55
CA GLU A 100 6.08 7.41 -4.76
C GLU A 100 6.67 6.40 -5.74
N GLU A 101 7.50 5.47 -5.24
CA GLU A 101 8.09 4.39 -6.04
C GLU A 101 7.05 3.40 -6.59
N ASN A 102 5.91 3.24 -5.90
CA ASN A 102 4.85 2.30 -6.25
C ASN A 102 3.53 2.98 -6.64
N GLN A 103 3.59 4.23 -7.11
CA GLN A 103 2.40 5.07 -7.31
C GLN A 103 1.33 4.47 -8.23
N GLU A 104 1.72 3.70 -9.26
CA GLU A 104 0.78 3.05 -10.17
C GLU A 104 -0.07 1.99 -9.45
N ILE A 105 0.57 1.17 -8.62
CA ILE A 105 -0.11 0.14 -7.83
C ILE A 105 -1.01 0.78 -6.77
N VAL A 106 -0.46 1.73 -6.01
CA VAL A 106 -1.19 2.44 -4.96
C VAL A 106 -2.42 3.14 -5.53
N ARG A 107 -2.28 3.82 -6.69
CA ARG A 107 -3.40 4.49 -7.36
C ARG A 107 -4.56 3.56 -7.62
N VAL A 108 -4.29 2.35 -8.07
CA VAL A 108 -5.32 1.35 -8.37
C VAL A 108 -5.94 0.79 -7.09
N LEU A 109 -5.11 0.41 -6.11
CA LEU A 109 -5.58 -0.21 -4.86
C LEU A 109 -6.49 0.72 -4.04
N ILE A 110 -6.21 2.05 -4.05
CA ILE A 110 -7.02 3.03 -3.32
C ILE A 110 -8.07 3.74 -4.20
N SER A 111 -8.24 3.31 -5.46
CA SER A 111 -9.26 3.84 -6.37
C SER A 111 -10.66 3.34 -6.02
N PRO A 112 -11.72 3.94 -6.58
CA PRO A 112 -13.08 3.40 -6.47
C PRO A 112 -13.26 1.99 -7.07
N HIS A 113 -12.37 1.58 -7.98
CA HIS A 113 -12.35 0.24 -8.58
C HIS A 113 -11.42 -0.72 -7.82
N GLY A 114 -10.66 -0.20 -6.84
CA GLY A 114 -9.80 -0.99 -5.96
C GLY A 114 -10.59 -1.90 -5.02
N ASP A 115 -9.91 -2.85 -4.41
CA ASP A 115 -10.55 -3.75 -3.45
C ASP A 115 -10.74 -3.05 -2.10
N MET A 116 -12.00 -2.89 -1.69
CA MET A 116 -12.34 -2.38 -0.34
C MET A 116 -11.72 -3.24 0.76
N LYS A 117 -11.45 -4.52 0.50
CA LYS A 117 -10.76 -5.41 1.43
C LYS A 117 -9.33 -4.95 1.70
N PHE A 118 -8.63 -4.42 0.69
CA PHE A 118 -7.29 -3.85 0.86
C PHE A 118 -7.28 -2.70 1.87
N LEU A 119 -8.19 -1.73 1.72
CA LEU A 119 -8.31 -0.61 2.66
C LEU A 119 -8.70 -1.07 4.07
N HIS A 120 -9.60 -2.05 4.17
CA HIS A 120 -9.97 -2.63 5.47
C HIS A 120 -8.79 -3.35 6.12
N ARG A 121 -8.07 -4.19 5.37
CA ARG A 121 -6.86 -4.88 5.85
C ARG A 121 -5.78 -3.87 6.27
N LEU A 122 -5.57 -2.80 5.49
CA LEU A 122 -4.64 -1.73 5.83
C LEU A 122 -5.02 -1.06 7.16
N TYR A 123 -6.32 -0.77 7.35
CA TYR A 123 -6.85 -0.23 8.60
C TYR A 123 -6.51 -1.15 9.79
N GLU A 124 -6.79 -2.45 9.69
CA GLU A 124 -6.56 -3.41 10.77
C GLU A 124 -5.07 -3.56 11.10
N VAL A 125 -4.20 -3.68 10.08
CA VAL A 125 -2.75 -3.79 10.28
C VAL A 125 -2.18 -2.56 10.98
N ILE A 126 -2.57 -1.35 10.55
CA ILE A 126 -2.09 -0.12 11.18
C ILE A 126 -2.66 0.02 12.59
N ARG A 127 -3.95 -0.34 12.80
CA ARG A 127 -4.59 -0.32 14.11
C ARG A 127 -3.87 -1.20 15.11
N GLU A 128 -3.54 -2.42 14.73
CA GLU A 128 -2.79 -3.35 15.58
C GLU A 128 -1.42 -2.78 15.96
N LYS A 129 -0.68 -2.24 14.99
CA LYS A 129 0.62 -1.61 15.25
C LYS A 129 0.50 -0.36 16.15
N CYS A 130 -0.52 0.46 15.94
CA CYS A 130 -0.76 1.63 16.80
C CYS A 130 -1.11 1.24 18.23
N LEU A 131 -1.87 0.16 18.44
CA LEU A 131 -2.20 -0.32 19.77
C LEU A 131 -0.99 -0.92 20.50
N THR A 132 -0.03 -1.49 19.77
CA THR A 132 1.11 -2.21 20.35
C THR A 132 2.37 -1.37 20.54
N GLY A 133 2.54 -0.27 19.83
CA GLY A 133 3.82 0.43 19.85
C GLY A 133 3.84 1.90 19.42
N PHE A 134 2.80 2.41 18.78
CA PHE A 134 2.81 3.79 18.31
C PHE A 134 2.34 4.79 19.38
N PRO A 135 2.89 6.01 19.41
CA PRO A 135 2.65 7.03 20.45
C PRO A 135 1.20 7.47 20.57
N TYR A 136 0.38 7.26 19.54
CA TYR A 136 -1.05 7.59 19.55
C TYR A 136 -1.86 6.74 20.55
N ALA A 137 -1.41 5.49 20.81
CA ALA A 137 -2.02 4.65 21.84
C ALA A 137 -1.72 5.15 23.27
N ALA A 138 -0.61 5.85 23.45
CA ALA A 138 -0.25 6.39 24.76
C ALA A 138 -1.03 7.68 25.10
N ALA A 139 -1.49 8.44 24.11
CA ALA A 139 -2.31 9.64 24.30
C ALA A 139 -3.82 9.31 24.41
N ALA A 140 -4.25 8.15 23.90
CA ALA A 140 -5.59 7.67 24.12
C ALA A 140 -5.72 7.23 25.58
N ASP A 141 -6.54 7.95 26.34
CA ASP A 141 -6.94 7.51 27.69
C ASP A 141 -7.54 6.11 27.52
N LYS A 142 -6.85 5.07 28.04
CA LYS A 142 -7.29 3.66 27.98
C LYS A 142 -8.72 3.44 28.50
N LYS A 143 -9.32 4.49 29.06
CA LYS A 143 -10.70 4.48 29.56
C LYS A 143 -11.76 4.73 28.51
N ASN A 144 -11.40 5.14 27.28
CA ASN A 144 -12.38 5.43 26.23
C ASN A 144 -11.95 4.84 24.88
N GLU A 145 -12.11 3.53 24.73
CA GLU A 145 -11.81 2.77 23.51
C GLU A 145 -12.58 3.34 22.28
N ALA A 146 -13.80 3.80 22.46
CA ALA A 146 -14.59 4.39 21.38
C ALA A 146 -13.99 5.71 20.87
N ASP A 147 -13.44 6.56 21.75
CA ASP A 147 -12.78 7.81 21.34
C ASP A 147 -11.51 7.52 20.53
N PHE A 148 -10.75 6.50 20.94
CA PHE A 148 -9.60 6.03 20.17
C PHE A 148 -10.01 5.57 18.77
N ASP A 149 -11.04 4.74 18.64
CA ASP A 149 -11.51 4.22 17.35
C ASP A 149 -11.98 5.35 16.42
N TYR A 150 -12.69 6.36 16.93
CA TYR A 150 -13.10 7.52 16.13
C TYR A 150 -11.91 8.34 15.64
N ARG A 151 -10.97 8.69 16.50
CA ARG A 151 -9.76 9.44 16.14
C ARG A 151 -8.90 8.66 15.17
N PHE A 152 -8.67 7.38 15.44
CA PHE A 152 -7.91 6.50 14.59
C PHE A 152 -8.54 6.38 13.18
N SER A 153 -9.85 6.17 13.10
CA SER A 153 -10.58 6.14 11.83
C SER A 153 -10.42 7.45 11.07
N PHE A 154 -10.57 8.59 11.74
CA PHE A 154 -10.39 9.89 11.12
C PHE A 154 -8.97 10.06 10.53
N VAL A 155 -7.94 9.69 11.29
CA VAL A 155 -6.55 9.79 10.85
C VAL A 155 -6.28 8.86 9.66
N ILE A 156 -6.70 7.60 9.72
CA ILE A 156 -6.42 6.62 8.65
C ILE A 156 -7.16 6.96 7.36
N TYR A 157 -8.45 7.28 7.43
CA TYR A 157 -9.21 7.66 6.23
C TYR A 157 -8.78 9.04 5.69
N GLY A 158 -8.36 9.96 6.56
CA GLY A 158 -7.75 11.21 6.18
C GLY A 158 -6.42 11.02 5.46
N ALA A 159 -5.54 10.15 5.98
CA ALA A 159 -4.28 9.79 5.35
C ALA A 159 -4.49 9.10 3.98
N ALA A 160 -5.44 8.15 3.90
CA ALA A 160 -5.79 7.50 2.62
C ALA A 160 -6.31 8.53 1.60
N GLY A 161 -7.11 9.51 2.03
CA GLY A 161 -7.59 10.63 1.22
C GLY A 161 -6.44 11.51 0.71
N LEU A 162 -5.48 11.84 1.59
CA LEU A 162 -4.29 12.61 1.26
C LEU A 162 -3.42 11.89 0.22
N ILE A 163 -3.13 10.61 0.46
CA ILE A 163 -2.34 9.76 -0.45
C ILE A 163 -3.04 9.68 -1.82
N ARG A 164 -4.35 9.42 -1.84
CA ARG A 164 -5.12 9.37 -3.08
C ARG A 164 -5.06 10.69 -3.87
N ALA A 165 -5.20 11.82 -3.20
CA ALA A 165 -5.09 13.12 -3.84
C ALA A 165 -3.70 13.34 -4.45
N TRP A 166 -2.64 12.98 -3.73
CA TRP A 166 -1.27 13.13 -4.17
C TRP A 166 -0.91 12.20 -5.35
N VAL A 167 -1.25 10.91 -5.25
CA VAL A 167 -1.00 9.93 -6.32
C VAL A 167 -1.78 10.27 -7.59
N ASN A 168 -3.02 10.79 -7.48
CA ASN A 168 -3.80 11.23 -8.64
C ASN A 168 -3.22 12.48 -9.31
N ARG A 169 -2.35 13.23 -8.62
CA ARG A 169 -1.57 14.34 -9.18
C ARG A 169 -0.18 13.89 -9.66
N ASN A 170 0.05 12.59 -9.83
CA ASN A 170 1.33 12.00 -10.23
C ASN A 170 2.49 12.34 -9.27
N CYS A 171 2.22 12.40 -7.98
CA CYS A 171 3.21 12.68 -6.93
C CYS A 171 4.05 13.95 -7.23
N VAL A 172 3.39 15.05 -7.66
CA VAL A 172 4.10 16.28 -8.07
C VAL A 172 4.85 16.92 -6.90
N GLU A 173 4.28 16.87 -5.70
CA GLU A 173 4.93 17.33 -4.48
C GLU A 173 5.96 16.28 -4.02
N PRO A 174 7.18 16.69 -3.56
CA PRO A 174 8.16 15.74 -3.04
C PRO A 174 7.65 14.94 -1.84
N ALA A 175 8.05 13.66 -1.72
CA ALA A 175 7.67 12.79 -0.60
C ALA A 175 7.93 13.42 0.78
N VAL A 176 9.04 14.15 0.93
CA VAL A 176 9.37 14.88 2.16
C VAL A 176 8.28 15.89 2.54
N GLN A 177 7.79 16.66 1.57
CA GLN A 177 6.73 17.66 1.81
C GLN A 177 5.42 16.98 2.22
N MET A 178 5.11 15.86 1.60
CA MET A 178 3.91 15.08 1.94
C MET A 178 4.01 14.45 3.33
N ALA A 179 5.18 13.94 3.71
CA ALA A 179 5.42 13.43 5.05
C ALA A 179 5.27 14.52 6.12
N GLU A 180 5.78 15.72 5.87
CA GLU A 180 5.62 16.88 6.78
C GLU A 180 4.16 17.30 6.91
N LEU A 181 3.43 17.35 5.80
CA LEU A 181 2.01 17.67 5.81
C LEU A 181 1.21 16.62 6.60
N ALA A 182 1.48 15.33 6.36
CA ALA A 182 0.82 14.24 7.05
C ALA A 182 1.10 14.28 8.57
N ASP A 183 2.37 14.44 8.98
CA ASP A 183 2.76 14.58 10.39
C ASP A 183 2.02 15.75 11.06
N ALA A 184 1.97 16.91 10.41
CA ALA A 184 1.27 18.08 10.92
C ALA A 184 -0.24 17.85 11.08
N LEU A 185 -0.89 17.17 10.12
CA LEU A 185 -2.31 16.85 10.17
C LEU A 185 -2.62 15.82 11.26
N ILE A 186 -1.78 14.80 11.40
CA ILE A 186 -1.90 13.76 12.42
C ILE A 186 -1.78 14.39 13.82
N ARG A 187 -0.76 15.22 14.05
CA ARG A 187 -0.56 15.89 15.36
C ARG A 187 -1.71 16.84 15.71
N ARG A 188 -2.26 17.56 14.73
CA ARG A 188 -3.40 18.48 14.94
C ARG A 188 -4.73 17.74 15.11
N GLY A 189 -4.91 16.60 14.47
CA GLY A 189 -6.10 15.76 14.61
C GLY A 189 -6.12 14.93 15.89
N SER A 190 -5.01 14.93 16.65
CA SER A 190 -4.86 14.22 17.93
C SER A 190 -5.26 15.10 19.13
N LEU A 191 -5.71 16.35 18.91
CA LEU A 191 -6.15 17.28 19.96
C LEU A 191 -7.59 17.04 20.37
#